data_a41dacc7adac09de90fdbc99c248e123
#
_entry.id   a41dacc7adac09de90fdbc99c248e123
#
_cell.length_a   1.000
_cell.length_b   1.000
_cell.length_c   1.000
_cell.angle_alpha   90.00
_cell.angle_beta   90.00
_cell.angle_gamma   90.00
#
_symmetry.space_group_name_H-M   'P 1'
#
loop_
_entity.id
_entity.type
_entity.pdbx_description
1 polymer ?
#
loop_
_entity_poly.entity_id
_entity_poly.type
_entity_poly.pdbx_seq_one_letter_code
_entity_poly.pdbx_strand_id
1 'polypeptide(L)'
;MNWKKGYSASFLAMRVNPKTWQDLEEIKILDGSISRDDSSDLLESASVTMTEAIGEIWVRIYLVARQNGEAARVPLFTGLTSEPTRNIRGNHESYDVECYSVLKPCADKMLPLGWYAPYGGDGIEIIADLLKNCGIKVNSEFGGYYLATNIVAESGETYLTMAKKVAKAINWQIRPNGLGEVSILPYSNEVKARFDGENDVVEPAVEDSQDWFSCPNVLRVTSENKTAIFKDEDIKSPLSIPNRGREIWKEENVTLPVGVSLGDYAMLRLKELQAPLRVLKYSRRYDPDVNIGDLVSIGYPGIDGTFRVGSQNVQIGHSCRTEEVAYGT
;
A
#
# COMPACT_ATOMS: atom_id res chain seq x y z
N MET A 1 -21.92 -6.10 -13.65
CA MET A 1 -21.89 -6.81 -12.34
C MET A 1 -21.99 -5.80 -11.20
N ASN A 2 -22.71 -6.11 -10.12
CA ASN A 2 -22.82 -5.24 -8.95
C ASN A 2 -22.00 -5.85 -7.78
N TRP A 3 -20.82 -5.30 -7.51
CA TRP A 3 -19.89 -5.83 -6.52
C TRP A 3 -20.39 -5.72 -5.07
N LYS A 4 -21.34 -4.84 -4.80
CA LYS A 4 -22.01 -4.71 -3.49
C LYS A 4 -22.99 -5.83 -3.20
N LYS A 5 -23.48 -6.54 -4.24
CA LYS A 5 -24.39 -7.69 -4.08
C LYS A 5 -23.60 -9.00 -4.06
N GLY A 6 -24.20 -10.06 -3.50
CA GLY A 6 -23.57 -11.38 -3.46
C GLY A 6 -23.29 -11.92 -4.86
N TYR A 7 -22.11 -12.49 -5.05
CA TYR A 7 -21.67 -13.19 -6.24
C TYR A 7 -20.95 -14.48 -5.85
N SER A 8 -20.94 -15.46 -6.75
CA SER A 8 -20.07 -16.63 -6.57
C SER A 8 -18.68 -16.33 -7.12
N ALA A 9 -17.65 -16.72 -6.36
CA ALA A 9 -16.26 -16.51 -6.70
C ALA A 9 -15.58 -17.84 -7.05
N SER A 10 -14.78 -17.85 -8.10
CA SER A 10 -13.78 -18.86 -8.38
C SER A 10 -12.51 -18.18 -8.85
N PHE A 11 -11.38 -18.86 -8.73
CA PHE A 11 -10.08 -18.28 -9.03
C PHE A 11 -9.39 -19.07 -10.13
N LEU A 12 -8.64 -18.35 -10.95
CA LEU A 12 -7.85 -18.89 -12.05
C LEU A 12 -6.45 -18.29 -11.95
N ALA A 13 -5.42 -19.12 -11.91
CA ALA A 13 -4.05 -18.67 -12.03
C ALA A 13 -3.48 -19.06 -13.40
N MET A 14 -2.73 -18.15 -14.00
CA MET A 14 -2.10 -18.33 -15.30
C MET A 14 -0.61 -18.08 -15.19
N ARG A 15 0.20 -18.93 -15.83
CA ARG A 15 1.59 -18.58 -16.11
C ARG A 15 1.64 -17.43 -17.10
N VAL A 16 2.55 -16.49 -16.88
CA VAL A 16 2.70 -15.29 -17.71
C VAL A 16 4.05 -15.31 -18.41
N ASN A 17 4.06 -14.93 -19.68
CA ASN A 17 5.29 -14.73 -20.42
C ASN A 17 5.99 -13.44 -19.95
N PRO A 18 7.24 -13.48 -19.44
CA PRO A 18 7.91 -12.30 -18.89
C PRO A 18 8.27 -11.22 -19.92
N LYS A 19 8.24 -11.57 -21.22
CA LYS A 19 8.56 -10.62 -22.31
C LYS A 19 7.33 -9.95 -22.91
N THR A 20 6.25 -10.73 -23.08
CA THR A 20 5.01 -10.24 -23.71
C THR A 20 3.91 -9.90 -22.75
N TRP A 21 4.03 -10.34 -21.50
CA TRP A 21 3.01 -10.23 -20.43
C TRP A 21 1.67 -10.90 -20.78
N GLN A 22 1.70 -11.85 -21.73
CA GLN A 22 0.55 -12.65 -22.13
C GLN A 22 0.41 -13.87 -21.24
N ASP A 23 -0.84 -14.23 -20.95
CA ASP A 23 -1.17 -15.48 -20.29
C ASP A 23 -0.79 -16.67 -21.20
N LEU A 24 -0.18 -17.70 -20.62
CA LEU A 24 0.25 -18.92 -21.31
C LEU A 24 -0.66 -20.09 -20.96
N GLU A 25 -0.40 -20.73 -19.83
CA GLU A 25 -1.06 -21.94 -19.37
C GLU A 25 -1.68 -21.75 -17.98
N GLU A 26 -2.71 -22.51 -17.70
CA GLU A 26 -3.37 -22.50 -16.39
C GLU A 26 -2.52 -23.25 -15.35
N ILE A 27 -2.45 -22.66 -14.15
CA ILE A 27 -1.81 -23.24 -12.98
C ILE A 27 -2.92 -23.51 -11.95
N LYS A 28 -2.95 -24.70 -11.40
CA LYS A 28 -3.95 -25.06 -10.42
C LYS A 28 -3.56 -24.59 -9.03
N ILE A 29 -4.33 -23.63 -8.51
CA ILE A 29 -4.26 -23.17 -7.12
C ILE A 29 -5.39 -23.78 -6.30
N LEU A 30 -5.14 -24.05 -5.03
CA LEU A 30 -6.12 -24.61 -4.08
C LEU A 30 -6.76 -23.47 -3.26
N ASP A 31 -5.93 -22.65 -2.67
CA ASP A 31 -6.30 -21.49 -1.86
C ASP A 31 -5.16 -20.48 -1.81
N GLY A 32 -5.33 -19.42 -1.03
CA GLY A 32 -4.30 -18.43 -0.80
C GLY A 32 -4.86 -17.08 -0.38
N SER A 33 -3.99 -16.07 -0.42
CA SER A 33 -4.34 -14.68 -0.16
C SER A 33 -3.48 -13.74 -0.99
N ILE A 34 -4.02 -12.54 -1.25
CA ILE A 34 -3.29 -11.42 -1.85
C ILE A 34 -3.28 -10.31 -0.83
N SER A 35 -2.09 -9.91 -0.40
CA SER A 35 -1.88 -8.80 0.52
C SER A 35 -1.43 -7.57 -0.26
N ARG A 36 -2.08 -6.43 0.00
CA ARG A 36 -1.69 -5.11 -0.47
C ARG A 36 -1.49 -4.22 0.73
N ASP A 37 -0.37 -3.52 0.81
CA ASP A 37 -0.04 -2.67 1.94
C ASP A 37 0.84 -1.50 1.47
N ASP A 38 0.34 -0.28 1.68
CA ASP A 38 1.03 0.96 1.29
C ASP A 38 2.35 1.15 2.04
N SER A 39 2.50 0.55 3.22
CA SER A 39 3.73 0.58 4.02
C SER A 39 4.74 -0.50 3.64
N SER A 40 4.35 -1.53 2.90
CA SER A 40 5.24 -2.63 2.53
C SER A 40 6.24 -2.22 1.44
N ASP A 41 7.39 -2.90 1.40
CA ASP A 41 8.44 -2.60 0.41
C ASP A 41 7.97 -2.84 -1.03
N LEU A 42 7.25 -3.92 -1.27
CA LEU A 42 6.78 -4.30 -2.59
C LEU A 42 5.33 -3.90 -2.90
N LEU A 43 4.65 -3.20 -1.97
CA LEU A 43 3.26 -2.75 -2.03
C LEU A 43 2.21 -3.86 -2.13
N GLU A 44 2.52 -5.00 -2.74
CA GLU A 44 1.67 -6.18 -2.82
C GLU A 44 2.49 -7.47 -2.86
N SER A 45 1.88 -8.54 -2.38
CA SER A 45 2.37 -9.92 -2.45
C SER A 45 1.19 -10.88 -2.49
N ALA A 46 1.44 -12.14 -2.83
CA ALA A 46 0.45 -13.19 -2.67
C ALA A 46 1.10 -14.44 -2.07
N SER A 47 0.32 -15.18 -1.28
CA SER A 47 0.68 -16.51 -0.81
C SER A 47 -0.36 -17.48 -1.33
N VAL A 48 0.06 -18.51 -2.05
CA VAL A 48 -0.84 -19.46 -2.70
C VAL A 48 -0.41 -20.89 -2.43
N THR A 49 -1.39 -21.79 -2.25
CA THR A 49 -1.17 -23.21 -2.18
C THR A 49 -1.45 -23.84 -3.54
N MET A 50 -0.46 -24.56 -4.09
CA MET A 50 -0.51 -25.17 -5.42
C MET A 50 -0.48 -26.70 -5.32
N THR A 51 -0.92 -27.38 -6.38
CA THR A 51 -0.89 -28.86 -6.47
C THR A 51 0.45 -29.40 -6.99
N GLU A 52 1.27 -28.55 -7.59
CA GLU A 52 2.53 -28.93 -8.22
C GLU A 52 3.64 -27.94 -7.83
N ALA A 53 4.86 -28.46 -7.68
CA ALA A 53 6.03 -27.61 -7.52
C ALA A 53 6.36 -26.92 -8.84
N ILE A 54 6.33 -25.61 -8.83
CA ILE A 54 6.78 -24.80 -9.94
C ILE A 54 8.01 -23.99 -9.49
N GLY A 55 8.95 -23.80 -10.42
CA GLY A 55 10.10 -22.94 -10.15
C GLY A 55 9.73 -21.46 -10.19
N GLU A 56 10.74 -20.61 -10.26
CA GLU A 56 10.56 -19.17 -10.42
C GLU A 56 9.89 -18.87 -11.76
N ILE A 57 8.65 -18.44 -11.72
CA ILE A 57 7.83 -18.06 -12.88
C ILE A 57 6.96 -16.85 -12.56
N TRP A 58 6.54 -16.15 -13.60
CA TRP A 58 5.51 -15.11 -13.49
C TRP A 58 4.12 -15.74 -13.50
N VAL A 59 3.31 -15.37 -12.50
CA VAL A 59 1.93 -15.84 -12.36
C VAL A 59 0.97 -14.66 -12.34
N ARG A 60 -0.24 -14.86 -12.88
CA ARG A 60 -1.33 -13.91 -12.78
C ARG A 60 -2.56 -14.61 -12.21
N ILE A 61 -3.13 -14.01 -11.17
CA ILE A 61 -4.30 -14.54 -10.47
C ILE A 61 -5.51 -13.71 -10.85
N TYR A 62 -6.59 -14.38 -11.24
CA TYR A 62 -7.87 -13.80 -11.60
C TYR A 62 -8.97 -14.25 -10.66
N LEU A 63 -9.87 -13.34 -10.33
CA LEU A 63 -11.20 -13.63 -9.84
C LEU A 63 -12.12 -13.85 -11.03
N VAL A 64 -12.83 -14.97 -11.04
CA VAL A 64 -13.96 -15.21 -11.94
C VAL A 64 -15.24 -15.13 -11.11
N ALA A 65 -15.87 -13.98 -11.16
CA ALA A 65 -17.10 -13.69 -10.43
C ALA A 65 -18.32 -13.98 -11.31
N ARG A 66 -19.37 -14.59 -10.72
CA ARG A 66 -20.64 -14.86 -11.42
C ARG A 66 -21.81 -14.34 -10.60
N GLN A 67 -22.71 -13.62 -11.27
CA GLN A 67 -23.90 -13.01 -10.66
C GLN A 67 -25.02 -12.93 -11.70
N ASN A 68 -26.21 -13.45 -11.36
CA ASN A 68 -27.40 -13.38 -12.20
C ASN A 68 -27.20 -13.82 -13.68
N GLY A 69 -26.35 -14.83 -13.90
CA GLY A 69 -26.03 -15.34 -15.23
C GLY A 69 -24.91 -14.60 -15.98
N GLU A 70 -24.44 -13.48 -15.46
CA GLU A 70 -23.26 -12.76 -15.95
C GLU A 70 -21.98 -13.29 -15.30
N ALA A 71 -20.87 -13.28 -16.04
CA ALA A 71 -19.55 -13.58 -15.53
C ALA A 71 -18.59 -12.44 -15.83
N ALA A 72 -17.75 -12.10 -14.84
CA ALA A 72 -16.64 -11.16 -15.00
C ALA A 72 -15.34 -11.82 -14.59
N ARG A 73 -14.29 -11.61 -15.38
CA ARG A 73 -12.92 -12.01 -15.07
C ARG A 73 -12.11 -10.78 -14.70
N VAL A 74 -11.68 -10.70 -13.44
CA VAL A 74 -10.97 -9.55 -12.89
C VAL A 74 -9.55 -9.98 -12.52
N PRO A 75 -8.51 -9.36 -13.08
CA PRO A 75 -7.15 -9.61 -12.66
C PRO A 75 -6.92 -9.05 -11.26
N LEU A 76 -6.46 -9.90 -10.35
CA LEU A 76 -6.21 -9.52 -8.95
C LEU A 76 -4.75 -9.20 -8.67
N PHE A 77 -3.85 -10.00 -9.22
CA PHE A 77 -2.44 -9.95 -8.90
C PHE A 77 -1.60 -10.49 -10.07
N THR A 78 -0.44 -9.90 -10.29
CA THR A 78 0.60 -10.45 -11.16
C THR A 78 1.94 -10.34 -10.43
N GLY A 79 2.64 -11.45 -10.30
CA GLY A 79 3.91 -11.47 -9.56
C GLY A 79 4.79 -12.66 -9.89
N LEU A 80 5.97 -12.65 -9.27
CA LEU A 80 7.03 -13.66 -9.43
C LEU A 80 6.95 -14.65 -8.28
N THR A 81 6.86 -15.96 -8.58
CA THR A 81 6.87 -17.01 -7.55
C THR A 81 8.25 -17.19 -6.95
N SER A 82 8.29 -17.46 -5.64
CA SER A 82 9.48 -17.86 -4.92
C SER A 82 9.64 -19.38 -4.85
N GLU A 83 10.58 -19.83 -4.03
CA GLU A 83 10.79 -21.24 -3.76
C GLU A 83 9.57 -21.88 -3.07
N PRO A 84 9.04 -23.01 -3.59
CA PRO A 84 7.90 -23.69 -3.02
C PRO A 84 8.26 -24.45 -1.74
N THR A 85 7.43 -24.36 -0.71
CA THR A 85 7.49 -25.21 0.48
C THR A 85 6.58 -26.39 0.30
N ARG A 86 7.15 -27.60 0.26
CA ARG A 86 6.39 -28.86 0.10
C ARG A 86 5.73 -29.28 1.41
N ASN A 87 4.43 -29.50 1.38
CA ASN A 87 3.63 -30.04 2.47
C ASN A 87 3.14 -31.46 2.12
N ILE A 88 3.34 -32.40 3.02
CA ILE A 88 2.89 -33.81 2.86
C ILE A 88 1.94 -34.15 4.00
N ARG A 89 0.70 -34.50 3.67
CA ARG A 89 -0.31 -34.97 4.62
C ARG A 89 -0.89 -36.32 4.14
N GLY A 90 -0.36 -37.40 4.69
CA GLY A 90 -0.73 -38.74 4.22
C GLY A 90 -0.35 -38.92 2.75
N ASN A 91 -1.32 -39.17 1.89
CA ASN A 91 -1.12 -39.34 0.44
C ASN A 91 -1.35 -38.02 -0.36
N HIS A 92 -1.53 -36.89 0.31
CA HIS A 92 -1.75 -35.62 -0.35
C HIS A 92 -0.49 -34.76 -0.25
N GLU A 93 -0.11 -34.21 -1.38
CA GLU A 93 0.97 -33.23 -1.50
C GLU A 93 0.40 -31.89 -1.91
N SER A 94 0.93 -30.82 -1.32
CA SER A 94 0.68 -29.44 -1.74
C SER A 94 1.95 -28.61 -1.55
N TYR A 95 1.98 -27.47 -2.20
CA TYR A 95 3.14 -26.58 -2.21
C TYR A 95 2.68 -25.16 -1.88
N ASP A 96 3.18 -24.62 -0.78
CA ASP A 96 2.95 -23.21 -0.43
C ASP A 96 4.01 -22.36 -1.12
N VAL A 97 3.57 -21.36 -1.84
CA VAL A 97 4.41 -20.51 -2.69
C VAL A 97 4.11 -19.04 -2.39
N GLU A 98 5.15 -18.33 -1.99
CA GLU A 98 5.09 -16.86 -1.90
C GLU A 98 5.29 -16.28 -3.31
N CYS A 99 4.51 -15.23 -3.62
CA CYS A 99 4.60 -14.51 -4.88
C CYS A 99 4.89 -13.03 -4.60
N TYR A 100 5.94 -12.53 -5.17
CA TYR A 100 6.35 -11.15 -5.04
C TYR A 100 5.78 -10.29 -6.17
N SER A 101 5.41 -9.06 -5.84
CA SER A 101 4.88 -8.06 -6.78
C SER A 101 5.69 -7.92 -8.06
N VAL A 102 5.03 -7.41 -9.10
CA VAL A 102 5.68 -6.96 -10.33
C VAL A 102 6.84 -5.98 -10.09
N LEU A 103 6.89 -5.34 -8.92
CA LEU A 103 7.96 -4.42 -8.52
C LEU A 103 9.25 -5.13 -8.06
N LYS A 104 9.24 -6.46 -7.89
CA LYS A 104 10.41 -7.22 -7.42
C LYS A 104 11.70 -6.94 -8.23
N PRO A 105 11.69 -6.89 -9.57
CA PRO A 105 12.89 -6.54 -10.33
C PRO A 105 13.48 -5.16 -10.02
N CYS A 106 12.64 -4.19 -9.63
CA CYS A 106 13.11 -2.87 -9.21
C CYS A 106 13.69 -2.88 -7.79
N ALA A 107 13.21 -3.76 -6.94
CA ALA A 107 13.74 -3.95 -5.59
C ALA A 107 15.10 -4.68 -5.61
N ASP A 108 15.34 -5.55 -6.59
CA ASP A 108 16.58 -6.31 -6.71
C ASP A 108 17.69 -5.54 -7.44
N LYS A 109 17.32 -4.56 -8.25
CA LYS A 109 18.27 -3.77 -9.05
C LYS A 109 18.77 -2.56 -8.29
N MET A 110 20.09 -2.47 -8.11
CA MET A 110 20.74 -1.34 -7.46
C MET A 110 20.96 -0.19 -8.44
N LEU A 111 20.84 1.04 -7.93
CA LEU A 111 21.19 2.25 -8.68
C LEU A 111 22.71 2.38 -8.86
N PRO A 112 23.17 3.03 -9.96
CA PRO A 112 24.56 3.39 -10.11
C PRO A 112 25.02 4.34 -8.99
N LEU A 113 26.27 4.22 -8.59
CA LEU A 113 26.87 5.15 -7.62
C LEU A 113 26.78 6.60 -8.11
N GLY A 114 26.36 7.49 -7.22
CA GLY A 114 26.24 8.92 -7.52
C GLY A 114 24.95 9.27 -8.30
N TRP A 115 24.03 8.34 -8.47
CA TRP A 115 22.74 8.64 -9.08
C TRP A 115 21.95 9.62 -8.22
N TYR A 116 21.26 10.54 -8.85
CA TYR A 116 20.34 11.47 -8.17
C TYR A 116 19.21 11.92 -9.08
N ALA A 117 18.06 12.26 -8.47
CA ALA A 117 16.97 12.96 -9.13
C ALA A 117 17.22 14.48 -8.98
N PRO A 118 17.35 15.25 -10.08
CA PRO A 118 17.75 16.65 -10.01
C PRO A 118 16.60 17.56 -9.54
N TYR A 119 16.95 18.64 -8.85
CA TYR A 119 16.04 19.78 -8.64
C TYR A 119 15.42 20.24 -9.98
N GLY A 120 14.11 20.51 -9.97
CA GLY A 120 13.36 20.92 -11.16
C GLY A 120 13.09 19.79 -12.16
N GLY A 121 13.52 18.55 -11.88
CA GLY A 121 13.15 17.38 -12.68
C GLY A 121 11.68 17.00 -12.45
N ASP A 122 11.00 16.52 -13.51
CA ASP A 122 9.63 16.00 -13.39
C ASP A 122 9.65 14.67 -12.63
N GLY A 123 9.07 14.66 -11.42
CA GLY A 123 9.07 13.49 -10.55
C GLY A 123 8.34 12.30 -11.16
N ILE A 124 7.28 12.52 -11.95
CA ILE A 124 6.51 11.45 -12.58
C ILE A 124 7.33 10.78 -13.67
N GLU A 125 8.01 11.56 -14.53
CA GLU A 125 8.91 11.03 -15.55
C GLU A 125 10.07 10.25 -14.92
N ILE A 126 10.66 10.79 -13.84
CA ILE A 126 11.74 10.12 -13.11
C ILE A 126 11.29 8.77 -12.56
N ILE A 127 10.11 8.71 -11.91
CA ILE A 127 9.56 7.45 -11.39
C ILE A 127 9.31 6.48 -12.55
N ALA A 128 8.69 6.95 -13.62
CA ALA A 128 8.39 6.11 -14.78
C ALA A 128 9.66 5.52 -15.40
N ASP A 129 10.73 6.31 -15.52
CA ASP A 129 12.01 5.86 -16.07
C ASP A 129 12.70 4.85 -15.15
N LEU A 130 12.67 5.07 -13.83
CA LEU A 130 13.20 4.10 -12.86
C LEU A 130 12.52 2.75 -13.00
N LEU A 131 11.19 2.72 -13.09
CA LEU A 131 10.41 1.48 -13.22
C LEU A 131 10.59 0.82 -14.59
N LYS A 132 10.56 1.59 -15.68
CA LYS A 132 10.79 1.09 -17.07
C LYS A 132 12.18 0.48 -17.24
N ASN A 133 13.20 1.03 -16.58
CA ASN A 133 14.56 0.47 -16.58
C ASN A 133 14.66 -0.93 -15.96
N CYS A 134 13.63 -1.36 -15.22
CA CYS A 134 13.49 -2.70 -14.68
C CYS A 134 12.52 -3.58 -15.49
N GLY A 135 12.07 -3.12 -16.65
CA GLY A 135 11.16 -3.87 -17.53
C GLY A 135 9.68 -3.77 -17.14
N ILE A 136 9.33 -2.87 -16.23
CA ILE A 136 7.94 -2.70 -15.77
C ILE A 136 7.17 -1.81 -16.76
N LYS A 137 5.96 -2.21 -17.08
CA LYS A 137 5.02 -1.41 -17.86
C LYS A 137 4.39 -0.35 -16.97
N VAL A 138 4.62 0.91 -17.31
CA VAL A 138 4.13 2.06 -16.53
C VAL A 138 3.09 2.83 -17.33
N ASN A 139 1.95 3.07 -16.68
CA ASN A 139 0.90 3.96 -17.16
C ASN A 139 0.98 5.26 -16.37
N SER A 140 1.39 6.35 -17.01
CA SER A 140 1.37 7.71 -16.45
C SER A 140 0.66 8.63 -17.43
N GLU A 141 -0.45 9.21 -17.00
CA GLU A 141 -1.24 10.16 -17.79
C GLU A 141 -0.90 11.61 -17.45
N PHE A 142 -0.02 11.83 -16.49
CA PHE A 142 0.28 13.13 -15.91
C PHE A 142 1.76 13.47 -16.06
N GLY A 143 2.06 14.73 -15.95
CA GLY A 143 3.41 15.33 -15.92
C GLY A 143 3.36 16.72 -15.30
N GLY A 144 4.52 17.35 -15.12
CA GLY A 144 4.60 18.72 -14.60
C GLY A 144 4.67 18.82 -13.09
N TYR A 145 5.05 17.74 -12.38
CA TYR A 145 5.26 17.72 -10.93
C TYR A 145 6.75 17.74 -10.60
N TYR A 146 7.29 18.94 -10.43
CA TYR A 146 8.72 19.18 -10.34
C TYR A 146 9.26 19.01 -8.92
N LEU A 147 10.44 18.40 -8.80
CA LEU A 147 11.12 18.24 -7.53
C LEU A 147 11.60 19.58 -6.97
N ALA A 148 11.29 19.83 -5.70
CA ALA A 148 11.72 21.03 -4.98
C ALA A 148 13.18 20.99 -4.51
N THR A 149 13.82 19.81 -4.51
CA THR A 149 15.21 19.58 -4.10
C THR A 149 15.81 18.41 -4.87
N ASN A 150 17.15 18.32 -4.89
CA ASN A 150 17.81 17.10 -5.35
C ASN A 150 17.51 15.94 -4.39
N ILE A 151 17.21 14.76 -4.93
CA ILE A 151 17.09 13.52 -4.14
C ILE A 151 18.26 12.63 -4.53
N VAL A 152 19.22 12.49 -3.63
CA VAL A 152 20.46 11.74 -3.88
C VAL A 152 20.29 10.30 -3.40
N ALA A 153 20.74 9.34 -4.22
CA ALA A 153 20.75 7.94 -3.87
C ALA A 153 21.85 7.64 -2.83
N GLU A 154 21.50 6.89 -1.82
CA GLU A 154 22.45 6.33 -0.86
C GLU A 154 23.18 5.11 -1.46
N SER A 155 24.30 4.73 -0.85
CA SER A 155 25.02 3.53 -1.30
C SER A 155 24.17 2.28 -1.09
N GLY A 156 23.99 1.47 -2.15
CA GLY A 156 23.17 0.25 -2.10
C GLY A 156 21.68 0.48 -2.30
N GLU A 157 21.27 1.70 -2.63
CA GLU A 157 19.87 2.00 -2.86
C GLU A 157 19.35 1.41 -4.18
N THR A 158 18.12 0.90 -4.16
CA THR A 158 17.50 0.24 -5.32
C THR A 158 16.66 1.20 -6.15
N TYR A 159 16.34 0.78 -7.38
CA TYR A 159 15.43 1.52 -8.26
C TYR A 159 14.06 1.73 -7.61
N LEU A 160 13.54 0.72 -6.87
CA LEU A 160 12.24 0.83 -6.22
C LEU A 160 12.28 1.81 -5.04
N THR A 161 13.30 1.73 -4.20
CA THR A 161 13.43 2.64 -3.04
C THR A 161 13.49 4.09 -3.49
N MET A 162 14.25 4.35 -4.56
CA MET A 162 14.34 5.69 -5.13
C MET A 162 13.02 6.14 -5.77
N ALA A 163 12.34 5.27 -6.51
CA ALA A 163 11.02 5.58 -7.07
C ALA A 163 10.02 5.97 -5.96
N LYS A 164 10.02 5.24 -4.83
CA LYS A 164 9.19 5.56 -3.66
C LYS A 164 9.59 6.87 -2.98
N LYS A 165 10.90 7.18 -2.87
CA LYS A 165 11.38 8.48 -2.36
C LYS A 165 10.90 9.64 -3.23
N VAL A 166 11.00 9.52 -4.55
CA VAL A 166 10.53 10.54 -5.49
C VAL A 166 9.02 10.70 -5.42
N ALA A 167 8.26 9.58 -5.41
CA ALA A 167 6.81 9.61 -5.28
C ALA A 167 6.37 10.31 -3.99
N LYS A 168 7.02 10.02 -2.86
CA LYS A 168 6.77 10.70 -1.59
C LYS A 168 7.07 12.20 -1.66
N ALA A 169 8.15 12.59 -2.34
CA ALA A 169 8.54 14.01 -2.46
C ALA A 169 7.51 14.86 -3.24
N ILE A 170 6.82 14.26 -4.22
CA ILE A 170 5.77 14.93 -4.98
C ILE A 170 4.36 14.61 -4.45
N ASN A 171 4.24 13.86 -3.34
CA ASN A 171 2.97 13.40 -2.73
C ASN A 171 2.10 12.58 -3.70
N TRP A 172 2.74 11.63 -4.39
CA TRP A 172 2.08 10.70 -5.31
C TRP A 172 2.31 9.26 -4.86
N GLN A 173 1.52 8.34 -5.40
CA GLN A 173 1.60 6.90 -5.11
C GLN A 173 1.96 6.10 -6.35
N ILE A 174 2.65 4.99 -6.13
CA ILE A 174 2.95 3.96 -7.11
C ILE A 174 1.96 2.83 -6.86
N ARG A 175 1.15 2.48 -7.85
CA ARG A 175 0.08 1.48 -7.70
C ARG A 175 0.19 0.39 -8.76
N PRO A 176 0.64 -0.81 -8.41
CA PRO A 176 0.51 -1.98 -9.27
C PRO A 176 -0.96 -2.33 -9.49
N ASN A 177 -1.28 -2.89 -10.65
CA ASN A 177 -2.59 -3.45 -10.95
C ASN A 177 -2.51 -4.95 -11.19
N GLY A 178 -3.66 -5.63 -11.18
CA GLY A 178 -3.71 -7.08 -11.35
C GLY A 178 -3.17 -7.59 -12.70
N LEU A 179 -2.97 -6.75 -13.70
CA LEU A 179 -2.34 -7.09 -14.99
C LEU A 179 -0.80 -6.97 -14.97
N GLY A 180 -0.23 -6.52 -13.85
CA GLY A 180 1.21 -6.30 -13.74
C GLY A 180 1.70 -5.00 -14.37
N GLU A 181 0.80 -4.03 -14.56
CA GLU A 181 1.13 -2.67 -14.95
C GLU A 181 1.16 -1.78 -13.71
N VAL A 182 1.97 -0.75 -13.72
CA VAL A 182 2.11 0.19 -12.60
C VAL A 182 1.59 1.55 -13.02
N SER A 183 0.65 2.09 -12.23
CA SER A 183 0.17 3.45 -12.40
C SER A 183 0.84 4.38 -11.37
N ILE A 184 1.15 5.60 -11.81
CA ILE A 184 1.64 6.69 -10.94
C ILE A 184 0.48 7.67 -10.80
N LEU A 185 -0.08 7.81 -9.59
CA LEU A 185 -1.34 8.52 -9.35
C LEU A 185 -1.21 9.47 -8.16
N PRO A 186 -1.92 10.62 -8.17
CA PRO A 186 -2.04 11.44 -6.97
C PRO A 186 -2.91 10.74 -5.91
N TYR A 187 -2.73 11.11 -4.65
CA TYR A 187 -3.71 10.75 -3.63
C TYR A 187 -5.00 11.54 -3.88
N SER A 188 -6.11 10.81 -4.07
CA SER A 188 -7.42 11.43 -4.23
C SER A 188 -8.03 11.77 -2.88
N ASN A 189 -8.70 12.93 -2.81
CA ASN A 189 -9.56 13.31 -1.69
C ASN A 189 -11.05 13.08 -2.00
N GLU A 190 -11.35 12.47 -3.13
CA GLU A 190 -12.72 12.07 -3.47
C GLU A 190 -13.04 10.70 -2.87
N VAL A 191 -14.22 10.59 -2.26
CA VAL A 191 -14.71 9.33 -1.73
C VAL A 191 -15.03 8.38 -2.87
N LYS A 192 -14.24 7.31 -2.99
CA LYS A 192 -14.36 6.32 -4.06
C LYS A 192 -15.57 5.40 -3.87
N ALA A 193 -15.83 5.01 -2.64
CA ALA A 193 -16.93 4.15 -2.28
C ALA A 193 -17.51 4.49 -0.90
N ARG A 194 -18.78 4.18 -0.70
CA ARG A 194 -19.45 4.23 0.60
C ARG A 194 -19.88 2.83 0.99
N PHE A 195 -19.54 2.43 2.20
CA PHE A 195 -19.93 1.16 2.81
C PHE A 195 -20.91 1.43 3.94
N ASP A 196 -22.16 0.97 3.78
CA ASP A 196 -23.20 1.09 4.79
C ASP A 196 -23.29 -0.22 5.58
N GLY A 197 -23.01 -0.10 6.86
CA GLY A 197 -22.74 -1.10 7.88
C GLY A 197 -23.29 -2.52 7.73
N GLU A 198 -24.59 -2.70 7.51
CA GLU A 198 -25.17 -4.05 7.56
C GLU A 198 -25.11 -4.81 6.23
N ASN A 199 -25.00 -4.11 5.09
CA ASN A 199 -25.09 -4.72 3.78
C ASN A 199 -23.73 -4.91 3.10
N ASP A 200 -22.75 -4.08 3.41
CA ASP A 200 -21.47 -4.03 2.72
C ASP A 200 -20.33 -4.64 3.55
N VAL A 201 -20.48 -4.70 4.88
CA VAL A 201 -19.56 -5.36 5.79
C VAL A 201 -19.97 -6.81 5.98
N VAL A 202 -19.10 -7.75 5.61
CA VAL A 202 -19.40 -9.19 5.59
C VAL A 202 -19.54 -9.78 6.99
N GLU A 203 -18.79 -9.24 7.94
CA GLU A 203 -18.85 -9.66 9.35
C GLU A 203 -19.35 -8.50 10.22
N PRO A 204 -20.19 -8.78 11.20
CA PRO A 204 -20.72 -7.74 12.09
C PRO A 204 -19.67 -7.25 13.11
N ALA A 205 -18.39 -7.42 12.82
CA ALA A 205 -17.27 -7.00 13.66
C ALA A 205 -16.43 -5.96 12.94
N VAL A 206 -16.44 -4.75 13.50
CA VAL A 206 -15.53 -3.67 13.10
C VAL A 206 -14.69 -3.32 14.31
N GLU A 207 -13.36 -3.37 14.17
CA GLU A 207 -12.45 -2.88 15.19
C GLU A 207 -12.17 -1.39 14.93
N ASP A 208 -12.54 -0.54 15.86
CA ASP A 208 -12.24 0.89 15.86
C ASP A 208 -11.25 1.21 16.96
N SER A 209 -10.08 1.62 16.61
CA SER A 209 -9.00 1.90 17.54
C SER A 209 -8.34 3.25 17.27
N GLN A 210 -7.77 3.82 18.33
CA GLN A 210 -6.96 5.03 18.24
C GLN A 210 -5.62 4.76 18.90
N ASP A 211 -4.54 4.97 18.15
CA ASP A 211 -3.20 4.79 18.72
C ASP A 211 -2.75 6.03 19.49
N TRP A 212 -3.18 6.08 20.75
CA TRP A 212 -2.69 7.09 21.69
C TRP A 212 -1.29 6.77 22.24
N PHE A 213 -0.92 5.50 22.23
CA PHE A 213 0.26 5.04 22.95
C PHE A 213 1.57 5.49 22.29
N SER A 214 1.64 5.47 20.96
CA SER A 214 2.81 5.87 20.18
C SER A 214 2.86 7.36 19.86
N CYS A 215 1.77 8.13 20.11
CA CYS A 215 1.77 9.56 19.84
C CYS A 215 2.89 10.29 20.59
N PRO A 216 3.76 11.04 19.91
CA PRO A 216 4.87 11.76 20.54
C PRO A 216 4.38 12.93 21.37
N ASN A 217 5.13 13.27 22.41
CA ASN A 217 4.97 14.50 23.19
C ASN A 217 6.25 15.33 23.26
N VAL A 218 7.29 14.86 22.58
CA VAL A 218 8.52 15.61 22.35
C VAL A 218 8.88 15.49 20.87
N LEU A 219 9.07 16.62 20.21
CA LEU A 219 9.52 16.69 18.82
C LEU A 219 10.85 17.41 18.72
N ARG A 220 11.86 16.75 18.15
CA ARG A 220 13.11 17.37 17.73
C ARG A 220 13.06 17.60 16.23
N VAL A 221 13.20 18.86 15.83
CA VAL A 221 13.27 19.24 14.42
C VAL A 221 14.62 19.80 14.12
N THR A 222 15.27 19.30 13.09
CA THR A 222 16.54 19.80 12.58
C THR A 222 16.34 20.37 11.18
N SER A 223 16.83 21.58 10.95
CA SER A 223 16.86 22.21 9.63
C SER A 223 18.22 22.84 9.42
N GLU A 224 18.92 22.42 8.37
CA GLU A 224 20.31 22.79 8.12
C GLU A 224 21.20 22.48 9.33
N ASN A 225 21.73 23.55 10.00
CA ASN A 225 22.57 23.42 11.19
C ASN A 225 21.86 23.86 12.48
N LYS A 226 20.54 24.00 12.45
CA LYS A 226 19.74 24.43 13.61
C LYS A 226 18.83 23.31 14.07
N THR A 227 18.71 23.17 15.38
CA THR A 227 17.81 22.20 16.00
C THR A 227 16.89 22.91 16.98
N ALA A 228 15.60 22.59 16.93
CA ALA A 228 14.62 22.99 17.93
C ALA A 228 14.00 21.74 18.56
N ILE A 229 13.72 21.82 19.85
CA ILE A 229 13.00 20.79 20.61
C ILE A 229 11.75 21.46 21.16
N PHE A 230 10.61 20.87 20.91
CA PHE A 230 9.34 21.28 21.47
C PHE A 230 8.76 20.13 22.31
N LYS A 231 8.33 20.46 23.52
CA LYS A 231 7.75 19.52 24.49
C LYS A 231 6.30 19.94 24.79
N ASP A 232 5.40 18.97 24.81
CA ASP A 232 4.05 19.19 25.30
C ASP A 232 4.03 19.07 26.84
N GLU A 233 4.03 20.22 27.51
CA GLU A 233 3.94 20.34 28.95
C GLU A 233 2.56 20.85 29.41
N ASP A 234 1.58 20.99 28.47
CA ASP A 234 0.25 21.48 28.80
C ASP A 234 -0.56 20.45 29.60
N ILE A 235 -0.82 20.74 30.85
CA ILE A 235 -1.61 19.88 31.76
C ILE A 235 -3.03 19.58 31.24
N LYS A 236 -3.54 20.39 30.30
CA LYS A 236 -4.84 20.15 29.65
C LYS A 236 -4.76 19.14 28.49
N SER A 237 -3.56 18.91 27.95
CA SER A 237 -3.35 17.93 26.89
C SER A 237 -3.25 16.52 27.52
N PRO A 238 -4.11 15.58 27.15
CA PRO A 238 -4.05 14.21 27.66
C PRO A 238 -2.75 13.47 27.26
N LEU A 239 -2.05 13.96 26.24
CA LEU A 239 -0.81 13.39 25.72
C LEU A 239 0.45 14.07 26.25
N SER A 240 0.30 15.10 27.06
CA SER A 240 1.43 15.85 27.62
C SER A 240 2.32 15.00 28.53
N ILE A 241 3.56 15.45 28.73
CA ILE A 241 4.52 14.80 29.62
C ILE A 241 3.97 14.68 31.06
N PRO A 242 3.40 15.76 31.66
CA PRO A 242 2.84 15.66 33.02
C PRO A 242 1.76 14.59 33.16
N ASN A 243 0.84 14.47 32.18
CA ASN A 243 -0.28 13.54 32.26
C ASN A 243 0.12 12.09 31.96
N ARG A 244 1.14 11.89 31.13
CA ARG A 244 1.61 10.56 30.74
C ARG A 244 2.75 10.03 31.62
N GLY A 245 3.47 10.90 32.33
CA GLY A 245 4.63 10.56 33.13
C GLY A 245 5.81 10.02 32.34
N ARG A 246 5.83 10.26 31.01
CA ARG A 246 6.90 9.79 30.11
C ARG A 246 7.07 10.70 28.90
N GLU A 247 8.27 10.73 28.37
CA GLU A 247 8.61 11.39 27.09
C GLU A 247 8.60 10.37 25.95
N ILE A 248 7.90 10.68 24.86
CA ILE A 248 7.93 9.94 23.60
C ILE A 248 8.45 10.86 22.54
N TRP A 249 9.63 10.55 22.06
CA TRP A 249 10.37 11.38 21.12
C TRP A 249 10.07 11.03 19.67
N LYS A 250 9.96 12.09 18.84
CA LYS A 250 9.99 12.01 17.39
C LYS A 250 11.08 12.96 16.90
N GLU A 251 11.82 12.52 15.88
CA GLU A 251 12.84 13.34 15.22
C GLU A 251 12.46 13.53 13.74
N GLU A 252 12.57 14.77 13.25
CA GLU A 252 12.33 15.11 11.86
C GLU A 252 13.43 16.05 11.35
N ASN A 253 13.95 15.74 10.15
CA ASN A 253 14.83 16.63 9.41
C ASN A 253 14.00 17.31 8.32
N VAL A 254 13.98 18.64 8.31
CA VAL A 254 13.11 19.41 7.43
C VAL A 254 13.84 20.56 6.74
N THR A 255 13.38 20.91 5.56
CA THR A 255 13.73 22.19 4.91
C THR A 255 12.54 23.13 5.11
N LEU A 256 12.75 24.20 5.85
CA LEU A 256 11.68 25.14 6.18
C LEU A 256 11.37 26.08 5.01
N PRO A 257 10.08 26.42 4.80
CA PRO A 257 9.71 27.51 3.92
C PRO A 257 10.28 28.84 4.41
N VAL A 258 10.51 29.76 3.49
CA VAL A 258 11.00 31.11 3.84
C VAL A 258 10.01 31.81 4.77
N GLY A 259 10.51 32.32 5.90
CA GLY A 259 9.73 33.05 6.89
C GLY A 259 9.07 32.20 7.99
N VAL A 260 9.23 30.89 7.97
CA VAL A 260 8.75 30.00 9.05
C VAL A 260 9.87 29.80 10.07
N SER A 261 9.58 30.05 11.35
CA SER A 261 10.54 29.76 12.43
C SER A 261 10.54 28.27 12.74
N LEU A 262 11.71 27.74 13.07
CA LEU A 262 11.86 26.31 13.43
C LEU A 262 11.03 25.93 14.67
N GLY A 263 10.90 26.86 15.62
CA GLY A 263 10.09 26.66 16.83
C GLY A 263 8.58 26.59 16.53
N ASP A 264 8.07 27.51 15.71
CA ASP A 264 6.64 27.50 15.33
C ASP A 264 6.29 26.25 14.53
N TYR A 265 7.18 25.86 13.60
CA TYR A 265 7.03 24.60 12.87
C TYR A 265 6.96 23.42 13.83
N ALA A 266 7.91 23.30 14.77
CA ALA A 266 7.96 22.20 15.72
C ALA A 266 6.70 22.13 16.59
N MET A 267 6.19 23.28 17.04
CA MET A 267 4.97 23.36 17.83
C MET A 267 3.74 22.89 17.05
N LEU A 268 3.54 23.39 15.84
CA LEU A 268 2.41 23.01 14.98
C LEU A 268 2.51 21.52 14.60
N ARG A 269 3.69 21.09 14.22
CA ARG A 269 3.93 19.71 13.80
C ARG A 269 3.70 18.72 14.94
N LEU A 270 4.11 19.06 16.17
CA LEU A 270 3.81 18.20 17.32
C LEU A 270 2.31 18.05 17.55
N LYS A 271 1.52 19.11 17.41
CA LYS A 271 0.06 19.03 17.52
C LYS A 271 -0.56 18.13 16.44
N GLU A 272 -0.06 18.18 15.21
CA GLU A 272 -0.49 17.27 14.14
C GLU A 272 -0.15 15.81 14.47
N LEU A 273 1.06 15.54 14.99
CA LEU A 273 1.49 14.22 15.38
C LEU A 273 0.75 13.67 16.62
N GLN A 274 0.17 14.56 17.42
CA GLN A 274 -0.64 14.22 18.58
C GLN A 274 -2.13 13.99 18.23
N ALA A 275 -2.57 14.32 17.01
CA ALA A 275 -3.87 13.89 16.54
C ALA A 275 -3.86 12.34 16.42
N PRO A 276 -4.62 11.62 17.27
CA PRO A 276 -4.55 10.16 17.24
C PRO A 276 -5.11 9.65 15.92
N LEU A 277 -4.32 8.86 15.23
CA LEU A 277 -4.76 8.22 14.01
C LEU A 277 -5.85 7.21 14.36
N ARG A 278 -7.07 7.45 13.87
CA ARG A 278 -8.15 6.48 13.99
C ARG A 278 -7.91 5.36 13.00
N VAL A 279 -7.95 4.13 13.47
CA VAL A 279 -7.69 2.93 12.66
C VAL A 279 -8.92 2.05 12.69
N LEU A 280 -9.49 1.79 11.54
CA LEU A 280 -10.56 0.81 11.38
C LEU A 280 -10.04 -0.46 10.75
N LYS A 281 -10.42 -1.61 11.32
CA LYS A 281 -10.27 -2.92 10.68
C LYS A 281 -11.65 -3.52 10.45
N TYR A 282 -11.92 -3.93 9.24
CA TYR A 282 -13.21 -4.48 8.85
C TYR A 282 -13.04 -5.47 7.70
N SER A 283 -14.06 -6.28 7.51
CA SER A 283 -14.12 -7.26 6.40
C SER A 283 -15.30 -6.96 5.50
N ARG A 284 -15.08 -7.06 4.21
CA ARG A 284 -16.12 -6.89 3.18
C ARG A 284 -15.95 -7.87 2.03
N ARG A 285 -16.91 -7.90 1.13
CA ARG A 285 -16.72 -8.56 -0.17
C ARG A 285 -15.72 -7.76 -1.01
N TYR A 286 -14.95 -8.47 -1.81
CA TYR A 286 -14.01 -7.81 -2.71
C TYR A 286 -14.77 -6.96 -3.74
N ASP A 287 -14.32 -5.73 -3.89
CA ASP A 287 -14.76 -4.78 -4.90
C ASP A 287 -13.51 -4.29 -5.64
N PRO A 288 -13.36 -4.60 -6.95
CA PRO A 288 -12.18 -4.24 -7.73
C PRO A 288 -12.00 -2.74 -7.93
N ASP A 289 -13.06 -1.95 -7.70
CA ASP A 289 -13.01 -0.50 -7.84
C ASP A 289 -12.39 0.20 -6.63
N VAL A 290 -12.14 -0.55 -5.53
CA VAL A 290 -11.55 -0.01 -4.28
C VAL A 290 -10.18 -0.64 -4.02
N ASN A 291 -9.17 0.20 -3.94
CA ASN A 291 -7.78 -0.20 -3.75
C ASN A 291 -7.14 0.53 -2.55
N ILE A 292 -5.92 0.12 -2.18
CA ILE A 292 -5.10 0.85 -1.21
C ILE A 292 -4.90 2.30 -1.68
N GLY A 293 -4.86 3.24 -0.74
CA GLY A 293 -4.75 4.67 -1.02
C GLY A 293 -6.06 5.36 -1.39
N ASP A 294 -7.14 4.62 -1.67
CA ASP A 294 -8.46 5.21 -1.96
C ASP A 294 -9.14 5.68 -0.67
N LEU A 295 -9.94 6.76 -0.79
CA LEU A 295 -10.75 7.26 0.29
C LEU A 295 -12.13 6.60 0.24
N VAL A 296 -12.56 6.02 1.36
CA VAL A 296 -13.87 5.38 1.52
C VAL A 296 -14.65 6.04 2.65
N SER A 297 -15.97 6.07 2.52
CA SER A 297 -16.86 6.48 3.61
C SER A 297 -17.47 5.25 4.24
N ILE A 298 -17.44 5.17 5.56
CA ILE A 298 -17.97 4.04 6.32
C ILE A 298 -19.07 4.56 7.25
N GLY A 299 -20.28 4.00 7.10
CA GLY A 299 -21.43 4.25 7.97
C GLY A 299 -21.79 2.95 8.68
N TYR A 300 -21.21 2.71 9.86
CA TYR A 300 -21.51 1.57 10.73
C TYR A 300 -22.06 2.08 12.08
N PRO A 301 -22.95 1.35 12.78
CA PRO A 301 -23.45 1.81 14.08
C PRO A 301 -22.34 2.25 15.03
N GLY A 302 -22.32 3.54 15.37
CA GLY A 302 -21.27 4.15 16.20
C GLY A 302 -19.99 4.57 15.46
N ILE A 303 -19.90 4.31 14.14
CA ILE A 303 -18.76 4.69 13.31
C ILE A 303 -19.28 5.41 12.07
N ASP A 304 -19.00 6.69 11.93
CA ASP A 304 -19.27 7.46 10.73
C ASP A 304 -18.04 8.31 10.40
N GLY A 305 -17.64 8.31 9.13
CA GLY A 305 -16.49 9.08 8.70
C GLY A 305 -15.88 8.62 7.38
N THR A 306 -14.82 9.32 7.02
CA THR A 306 -14.00 8.99 5.85
C THR A 306 -12.67 8.42 6.29
N PHE A 307 -12.23 7.40 5.57
CA PHE A 307 -11.03 6.64 5.89
C PHE A 307 -10.26 6.33 4.62
N ARG A 308 -8.94 6.38 4.69
CA ARG A 308 -8.06 5.98 3.61
C ARG A 308 -7.65 4.53 3.79
N VAL A 309 -7.89 3.70 2.79
CA VAL A 309 -7.51 2.28 2.80
C VAL A 309 -5.98 2.18 2.79
N GLY A 310 -5.40 1.64 3.84
CA GLY A 310 -3.95 1.45 3.98
C GLY A 310 -3.49 0.04 3.61
N SER A 311 -4.29 -0.97 3.97
CA SER A 311 -4.00 -2.35 3.57
C SER A 311 -5.27 -3.13 3.22
N GLN A 312 -5.09 -4.12 2.36
CA GLN A 312 -6.11 -5.07 1.93
C GLN A 312 -5.53 -6.48 1.93
N ASN A 313 -6.27 -7.44 2.48
CA ASN A 313 -5.96 -8.87 2.37
C ASN A 313 -7.14 -9.57 1.69
N VAL A 314 -6.97 -9.95 0.43
CA VAL A 314 -8.00 -10.61 -0.38
C VAL A 314 -7.81 -12.11 -0.30
N GLN A 315 -8.79 -12.81 0.28
CA GLN A 315 -8.75 -14.28 0.42
C GLN A 315 -9.10 -14.95 -0.92
N ILE A 316 -8.22 -15.85 -1.35
CA ILE A 316 -8.44 -16.73 -2.51
C ILE A 316 -9.14 -17.98 -1.98
N GLY A 317 -10.44 -18.11 -2.27
CA GLY A 317 -11.25 -19.20 -1.75
C GLY A 317 -12.73 -19.01 -2.10
N HIS A 318 -13.61 -19.67 -1.37
CA HIS A 318 -15.03 -19.70 -1.71
C HIS A 318 -15.77 -18.37 -1.60
N SER A 319 -15.29 -17.41 -0.83
CA SER A 319 -16.02 -16.17 -0.53
C SER A 319 -15.43 -14.89 -1.10
N CYS A 320 -14.20 -14.92 -1.60
CA CYS A 320 -13.43 -13.70 -1.99
C CYS A 320 -13.59 -12.57 -0.96
N ARG A 321 -13.40 -12.89 0.30
CA ARG A 321 -13.46 -11.94 1.42
C ARG A 321 -12.24 -11.04 1.37
N THR A 322 -12.45 -9.77 1.67
CA THR A 322 -11.37 -8.78 1.81
C THR A 322 -11.36 -8.25 3.23
N GLU A 323 -10.23 -8.36 3.89
CA GLU A 323 -9.96 -7.70 5.18
C GLU A 323 -9.21 -6.40 4.90
N GLU A 324 -9.65 -5.31 5.49
CA GLU A 324 -9.07 -3.99 5.26
C GLU A 324 -8.71 -3.31 6.57
N VAL A 325 -7.59 -2.59 6.52
CA VAL A 325 -7.21 -1.60 7.54
C VAL A 325 -7.28 -0.22 6.86
N ALA A 326 -8.05 0.67 7.45
CA ALA A 326 -8.24 2.02 6.95
C ALA A 326 -7.99 3.06 8.04
N TYR A 327 -7.42 4.19 7.65
CA TYR A 327 -7.00 5.26 8.54
C TYR A 327 -7.92 6.46 8.40
N GLY A 328 -8.37 7.03 9.52
CA GLY A 328 -9.18 8.24 9.58
C GLY A 328 -8.45 9.43 8.94
N THR A 329 -9.19 10.22 8.18
CA THR A 329 -8.68 11.41 7.47
C THR A 329 -9.25 12.69 8.09
#